data_06c523038eb75eddccaeab6818fe8457
#
_entry.id   06c523038eb75eddccaeab6818fe8457
#
_cell.length_a   1.000
_cell.length_b   1.000
_cell.length_c   1.000
_cell.angle_alpha   90.00
_cell.angle_beta   90.00
_cell.angle_gamma   90.00
#
_symmetry.space_group_name_H-M   'P 1'
#
loop_
_entity.id
_entity.type
_entity.pdbx_description
1 polymer ?
#
loop_
_entity_poly.entity_id
_entity_poly.type
_entity_poly.pdbx_seq_one_letter_code
_entity_poly.pdbx_strand_id
1 'polypeptide(L)'
;RASIPAVARGRGHPVNAGTRGVLFGIAAALLLLAPVAAQDRVARIGYLSWQDRGAYYDITFDGFTAGLRDEGYVEGRNLEILKRSASNDPDRFKPLARELAAANVDVFFAPATPMATAAWYAAKNTPIVVATILDPVELDFVKSLARPGTRVTGVTTMNSELTTKRLELLKETIPGLQRVGVV
;
A
#
# COMPACT_ATOMS: atom_id res chain seq x y z
N ARG A 1 50.87 73.91 23.90
CA ARG A 1 51.38 72.63 23.36
C ARG A 1 50.71 71.50 24.14
N ALA A 2 49.70 70.87 23.59
CA ALA A 2 49.02 69.76 24.20
C ALA A 2 49.56 68.44 23.59
N SER A 3 50.01 67.59 24.48
CA SER A 3 50.54 66.27 24.11
C SER A 3 49.41 65.22 24.04
N ILE A 4 49.30 64.54 22.94
CA ILE A 4 48.29 63.46 22.71
C ILE A 4 48.86 62.13 23.29
N PRO A 5 48.14 61.40 24.14
CA PRO A 5 48.63 60.11 24.62
C PRO A 5 48.45 59.00 23.58
N ALA A 6 49.39 58.07 23.49
CA ALA A 6 49.47 56.95 22.57
C ALA A 6 48.37 55.89 22.85
N VAL A 7 47.71 55.46 21.78
CA VAL A 7 46.75 54.33 21.80
C VAL A 7 47.47 53.02 22.01
N ALA A 8 47.13 52.29 23.05
CA ALA A 8 47.65 50.95 23.35
C ALA A 8 47.14 49.95 22.31
N ARG A 9 48.04 49.26 21.60
CA ARG A 9 47.74 48.12 20.72
C ARG A 9 47.24 46.92 21.53
N GLY A 10 45.97 46.57 21.30
CA GLY A 10 45.42 45.34 21.87
C GLY A 10 46.18 44.12 21.43
N ARG A 11 46.63 43.32 22.39
CA ARG A 11 47.21 41.98 22.15
C ARG A 11 46.14 41.01 21.68
N GLY A 12 46.26 40.56 20.43
CA GLY A 12 45.43 39.45 19.93
C GLY A 12 45.77 38.18 20.74
N HIS A 13 44.77 37.61 21.36
CA HIS A 13 44.92 36.28 21.99
C HIS A 13 45.08 35.22 20.93
N PRO A 14 46.11 34.35 21.01
CA PRO A 14 46.25 33.23 20.11
C PRO A 14 45.13 32.21 20.37
N VAL A 15 44.33 31.93 19.35
CA VAL A 15 43.31 30.87 19.37
C VAL A 15 44.06 29.54 19.52
N ASN A 16 43.84 28.86 20.63
CA ASN A 16 44.53 27.63 21.01
C ASN A 16 44.35 26.56 19.93
N ALA A 17 45.41 25.86 19.58
CA ALA A 17 45.43 24.80 18.55
C ALA A 17 44.39 23.68 18.83
N GLY A 18 44.04 23.48 20.12
CA GLY A 18 42.98 22.56 20.53
C GLY A 18 41.57 22.91 20.06
N THR A 19 41.26 24.23 19.99
CA THR A 19 39.94 24.70 19.55
C THR A 19 39.72 24.51 18.04
N ARG A 20 40.79 24.56 17.24
CA ARG A 20 40.74 24.29 15.80
C ARG A 20 40.49 22.81 15.51
N GLY A 21 41.08 21.89 16.30
CA GLY A 21 40.88 20.44 16.18
C GLY A 21 39.44 20.02 16.49
N VAL A 22 38.81 20.60 17.52
CA VAL A 22 37.42 20.32 17.90
C VAL A 22 36.43 20.83 16.84
N LEU A 23 36.62 22.02 16.27
CA LEU A 23 35.77 22.56 15.24
C LEU A 23 35.87 21.76 13.93
N PHE A 24 37.06 21.27 13.56
CA PHE A 24 37.22 20.37 12.39
C PHE A 24 36.57 19.02 12.64
N GLY A 25 36.66 18.47 13.87
CA GLY A 25 36.01 17.19 14.22
C GLY A 25 34.48 17.26 14.16
N ILE A 26 33.87 18.37 14.63
CA ILE A 26 32.41 18.58 14.59
C ILE A 26 31.94 18.79 13.13
N ALA A 27 32.68 19.54 12.33
CA ALA A 27 32.36 19.72 10.90
C ALA A 27 32.44 18.41 10.10
N ALA A 28 33.43 17.55 10.38
CA ALA A 28 33.56 16.23 9.75
C ALA A 28 32.44 15.27 10.21
N ALA A 29 32.03 15.32 11.49
CA ALA A 29 30.92 14.51 12.02
C ALA A 29 29.55 14.92 11.44
N LEU A 30 29.34 16.21 11.19
CA LEU A 30 28.12 16.74 10.53
C LEU A 30 28.03 16.37 9.05
N LEU A 31 29.16 16.20 8.37
CA LEU A 31 29.19 15.72 6.97
C LEU A 31 28.86 14.23 6.83
N LEU A 32 29.01 13.44 7.90
CA LEU A 32 28.64 12.01 7.95
C LEU A 32 27.15 11.79 8.24
N LEU A 33 26.41 12.84 8.61
CA LEU A 33 24.96 12.86 8.76
C LEU A 33 24.26 13.26 7.45
N ALA A 34 24.91 13.09 6.27
CA ALA A 34 24.19 13.18 5.02
C ALA A 34 23.00 12.22 5.11
N PRO A 35 21.75 12.66 4.86
CA PRO A 35 20.63 11.75 4.83
C PRO A 35 21.02 10.68 3.83
N VAL A 36 21.07 9.42 4.27
CA VAL A 36 21.03 8.27 3.37
C VAL A 36 19.77 8.51 2.56
N ALA A 37 19.92 9.04 1.36
CA ALA A 37 18.83 9.11 0.41
C ALA A 37 18.38 7.66 0.31
N ALA A 38 17.25 7.34 0.95
CA ALA A 38 16.59 6.07 0.75
C ALA A 38 16.49 5.96 -0.76
N GLN A 39 17.25 5.04 -1.35
CA GLN A 39 17.11 4.76 -2.78
C GLN A 39 15.62 4.56 -2.94
N ASP A 40 14.96 5.42 -3.72
CA ASP A 40 13.54 5.35 -3.98
C ASP A 40 13.28 3.99 -4.63
N ARG A 41 13.04 2.99 -3.76
CA ARG A 41 12.74 1.64 -4.21
C ARG A 41 11.44 1.72 -4.97
N VAL A 42 11.47 1.33 -6.24
CA VAL A 42 10.27 1.23 -7.05
C VAL A 42 9.38 0.16 -6.43
N ALA A 43 8.22 0.57 -5.91
CA ALA A 43 7.22 -0.37 -5.37
C ALA A 43 6.62 -1.18 -6.52
N ARG A 44 6.48 -2.49 -6.34
CA ARG A 44 5.96 -3.40 -7.37
C ARG A 44 4.62 -3.97 -6.92
N ILE A 45 3.56 -3.67 -7.65
CA ILE A 45 2.20 -4.15 -7.36
C ILE A 45 1.79 -5.20 -8.39
N GLY A 46 1.38 -6.37 -7.92
CA GLY A 46 0.73 -7.37 -8.76
C GLY A 46 -0.77 -7.11 -8.83
N TYR A 47 -1.27 -6.66 -9.96
CA TYR A 47 -2.70 -6.45 -10.21
C TYR A 47 -3.27 -7.63 -10.98
N LEU A 48 -4.15 -8.40 -10.32
CA LEU A 48 -4.84 -9.54 -10.92
C LEU A 48 -6.29 -9.18 -11.17
N SER A 49 -6.75 -9.25 -12.43
CA SER A 49 -8.09 -8.84 -12.83
C SER A 49 -8.87 -9.95 -13.53
N TRP A 50 -10.20 -9.82 -13.53
CA TRP A 50 -11.08 -10.69 -14.29
C TRP A 50 -10.98 -10.42 -15.79
N GLN A 51 -10.97 -9.14 -16.14
CA GLN A 51 -10.88 -8.64 -17.51
C GLN A 51 -9.76 -7.62 -17.62
N ASP A 52 -9.32 -7.35 -18.82
CA ASP A 52 -8.33 -6.30 -19.15
C ASP A 52 -8.97 -5.02 -19.68
N ARG A 53 -10.29 -5.05 -19.97
CA ARG A 53 -11.11 -3.94 -20.46
C ARG A 53 -12.54 -4.04 -19.95
N GLY A 54 -13.27 -2.92 -20.06
CA GLY A 54 -14.68 -2.81 -19.76
C GLY A 54 -14.96 -1.92 -18.57
N ALA A 55 -16.18 -1.38 -18.51
CA ALA A 55 -16.54 -0.32 -17.55
C ALA A 55 -16.20 -0.66 -16.09
N TYR A 56 -16.41 -1.90 -15.66
CA TYR A 56 -16.07 -2.31 -14.29
C TYR A 56 -14.56 -2.32 -14.05
N TYR A 57 -13.77 -2.84 -15.00
CA TYR A 57 -12.32 -2.85 -14.91
C TYR A 57 -11.78 -1.42 -14.88
N ASP A 58 -12.25 -0.59 -15.82
CA ASP A 58 -11.77 0.79 -15.97
C ASP A 58 -12.04 1.60 -14.70
N ILE A 59 -13.26 1.57 -14.16
CA ILE A 59 -13.61 2.25 -12.91
C ILE A 59 -12.75 1.75 -11.72
N THR A 60 -12.56 0.44 -11.61
CA THR A 60 -11.79 -0.14 -10.50
C THR A 60 -10.31 0.20 -10.62
N PHE A 61 -9.76 0.09 -11.82
CA PHE A 61 -8.35 0.37 -12.07
C PHE A 61 -8.03 1.86 -11.97
N ASP A 62 -8.89 2.71 -12.50
CA ASP A 62 -8.73 4.17 -12.44
C ASP A 62 -8.83 4.68 -10.99
N GLY A 63 -9.81 4.19 -10.23
CA GLY A 63 -9.92 4.50 -8.80
C GLY A 63 -8.70 4.04 -8.00
N PHE A 64 -8.20 2.83 -8.27
CA PHE A 64 -7.00 2.31 -7.63
C PHE A 64 -5.77 3.16 -7.96
N THR A 65 -5.54 3.48 -9.22
CA THR A 65 -4.38 4.29 -9.64
C THR A 65 -4.49 5.75 -9.20
N ALA A 66 -5.70 6.29 -9.12
CA ALA A 66 -5.93 7.62 -8.57
C ALA A 66 -5.54 7.67 -7.08
N GLY A 67 -6.01 6.71 -6.27
CA GLY A 67 -5.65 6.63 -4.86
C GLY A 67 -4.15 6.46 -4.64
N LEU A 68 -3.46 5.65 -5.44
CA LEU A 68 -2.00 5.53 -5.39
C LEU A 68 -1.30 6.85 -5.70
N ARG A 69 -1.81 7.61 -6.68
CA ARG A 69 -1.26 8.90 -7.05
C ARG A 69 -1.43 9.95 -5.95
N ASP A 70 -2.57 9.94 -5.27
CA ASP A 70 -2.83 10.83 -4.13
C ASP A 70 -1.87 10.56 -2.96
N GLU A 71 -1.44 9.30 -2.81
CA GLU A 71 -0.40 8.88 -1.85
C GLU A 71 1.04 9.05 -2.38
N GLY A 72 1.22 9.67 -3.54
CA GLY A 72 2.52 9.99 -4.13
C GLY A 72 3.17 8.86 -4.94
N TYR A 73 2.47 7.75 -5.17
CA TYR A 73 2.94 6.67 -6.04
C TYR A 73 2.57 6.95 -7.50
N VAL A 74 3.57 6.99 -8.36
CA VAL A 74 3.41 7.30 -9.79
C VAL A 74 4.07 6.20 -10.62
N GLU A 75 3.29 5.54 -11.47
CA GLU A 75 3.78 4.49 -12.38
C GLU A 75 4.88 5.05 -13.29
N GLY A 76 5.99 4.32 -13.43
CA GLY A 76 7.18 4.73 -14.16
C GLY A 76 8.16 5.63 -13.39
N ARG A 77 7.81 6.10 -12.18
CA ARG A 77 8.71 6.88 -11.33
C ARG A 77 9.14 6.08 -10.09
N ASN A 78 8.21 5.76 -9.22
CA ASN A 78 8.44 5.04 -7.97
C ASN A 78 7.48 3.85 -7.77
N LEU A 79 6.72 3.51 -8.84
CA LEU A 79 5.73 2.45 -8.87
C LEU A 79 5.81 1.68 -10.19
N GLU A 80 5.73 0.36 -10.12
CA GLU A 80 5.52 -0.55 -11.24
C GLU A 80 4.28 -1.40 -10.98
N ILE A 81 3.29 -1.38 -11.88
CA ILE A 81 2.09 -2.20 -11.78
C ILE A 81 2.14 -3.34 -12.80
N LEU A 82 2.37 -4.56 -12.31
CA LEU A 82 2.34 -5.77 -13.13
C LEU A 82 0.91 -6.29 -13.24
N LYS A 83 0.27 -6.03 -14.39
CA LYS A 83 -1.12 -6.43 -14.64
C LYS A 83 -1.19 -7.82 -15.25
N ARG A 84 -2.13 -8.63 -14.75
CA ARG A 84 -2.50 -9.92 -15.36
C ARG A 84 -4.02 -10.05 -15.37
N SER A 85 -4.56 -10.41 -16.55
CA SER A 85 -5.99 -10.60 -16.74
C SER A 85 -6.30 -12.07 -17.01
N ALA A 86 -7.33 -12.56 -16.35
CA ALA A 86 -7.87 -13.90 -16.62
C ALA A 86 -8.67 -13.94 -17.93
N SER A 87 -9.05 -12.81 -18.52
CA SER A 87 -9.83 -12.73 -19.78
C SER A 87 -11.13 -13.53 -19.70
N ASN A 88 -11.84 -13.43 -18.58
CA ASN A 88 -13.08 -14.16 -18.23
C ASN A 88 -12.94 -15.68 -18.06
N ASP A 89 -11.72 -16.19 -17.90
CA ASP A 89 -11.45 -17.60 -17.64
C ASP A 89 -10.97 -17.77 -16.18
N PRO A 90 -11.79 -18.30 -15.25
CA PRO A 90 -11.44 -18.45 -13.85
C PRO A 90 -10.25 -19.39 -13.61
N ASP A 91 -10.00 -20.35 -14.50
CA ASP A 91 -8.90 -21.30 -14.34
C ASP A 91 -7.52 -20.63 -14.51
N ARG A 92 -7.48 -19.47 -15.15
CA ARG A 92 -6.27 -18.68 -15.34
C ARG A 92 -5.81 -17.94 -14.09
N PHE A 93 -6.65 -17.74 -13.07
CA PHE A 93 -6.23 -17.00 -11.87
C PHE A 93 -5.04 -17.65 -11.17
N LYS A 94 -5.03 -18.96 -11.00
CA LYS A 94 -3.95 -19.66 -10.31
C LYS A 94 -2.58 -19.51 -11.01
N PRO A 95 -2.45 -19.80 -12.33
CA PRO A 95 -1.16 -19.61 -13.01
C PRO A 95 -0.72 -18.13 -13.04
N LEU A 96 -1.63 -17.19 -13.29
CA LEU A 96 -1.31 -15.76 -13.33
C LEU A 96 -0.86 -15.21 -11.96
N ALA A 97 -1.49 -15.65 -10.88
CA ALA A 97 -1.06 -15.29 -9.53
C ALA A 97 0.35 -15.83 -9.22
N ARG A 98 0.70 -17.03 -9.70
CA ARG A 98 2.05 -17.60 -9.58
C ARG A 98 3.08 -16.80 -10.38
N GLU A 99 2.74 -16.35 -11.58
CA GLU A 99 3.61 -15.46 -12.38
C GLU A 99 3.92 -14.17 -11.63
N LEU A 100 2.89 -13.52 -11.06
CA LEU A 100 3.06 -12.31 -10.28
C LEU A 100 3.90 -12.56 -9.01
N ALA A 101 3.70 -13.69 -8.34
CA ALA A 101 4.51 -14.07 -7.19
C ALA A 101 5.99 -14.28 -7.58
N ALA A 102 6.24 -14.96 -8.70
CA ALA A 102 7.59 -15.18 -9.24
C ALA A 102 8.27 -13.88 -9.68
N ALA A 103 7.48 -12.88 -10.08
CA ALA A 103 7.97 -11.54 -10.39
C ALA A 103 8.36 -10.72 -9.14
N ASN A 104 8.28 -11.29 -7.93
CA ASN A 104 8.63 -10.64 -6.66
C ASN A 104 7.89 -9.31 -6.45
N VAL A 105 6.57 -9.32 -6.60
CA VAL A 105 5.73 -8.16 -6.26
C VAL A 105 5.75 -7.91 -4.75
N ASP A 106 5.75 -6.64 -4.35
CA ASP A 106 5.74 -6.24 -2.94
C ASP A 106 4.36 -6.41 -2.31
N VAL A 107 3.31 -6.27 -3.13
CA VAL A 107 1.91 -6.43 -2.71
C VAL A 107 1.05 -6.92 -3.88
N PHE A 108 0.06 -7.75 -3.58
CA PHE A 108 -1.02 -8.07 -4.51
C PHE A 108 -2.19 -7.11 -4.31
N PHE A 109 -2.72 -6.59 -5.40
CA PHE A 109 -4.04 -5.99 -5.42
C PHE A 109 -5.03 -6.93 -6.11
N ALA A 110 -6.05 -7.32 -5.37
CA ALA A 110 -7.06 -8.29 -5.80
C ALA A 110 -8.46 -7.64 -5.71
N PRO A 111 -9.06 -7.21 -6.82
CA PRO A 111 -10.35 -6.50 -6.81
C PRO A 111 -11.52 -7.29 -6.21
N ALA A 112 -11.46 -8.63 -6.25
CA ALA A 112 -12.54 -9.48 -5.76
C ALA A 112 -12.02 -10.82 -5.20
N THR A 113 -12.92 -11.58 -4.56
CA THR A 113 -12.62 -12.86 -3.89
C THR A 113 -11.85 -13.87 -4.72
N PRO A 114 -12.17 -14.16 -6.00
CA PRO A 114 -11.43 -15.17 -6.78
C PRO A 114 -9.95 -14.82 -6.95
N MET A 115 -9.64 -13.54 -7.19
CA MET A 115 -8.28 -13.04 -7.32
C MET A 115 -7.54 -13.09 -5.99
N ALA A 116 -8.21 -12.72 -4.89
CA ALA A 116 -7.66 -12.81 -3.54
C ALA A 116 -7.31 -14.26 -3.18
N THR A 117 -8.19 -15.20 -3.52
CA THR A 117 -7.97 -16.64 -3.33
C THR A 117 -6.75 -17.12 -4.11
N ALA A 118 -6.63 -16.73 -5.37
CA ALA A 118 -5.48 -17.11 -6.19
C ALA A 118 -4.17 -16.55 -5.63
N ALA A 119 -4.14 -15.28 -5.23
CA ALA A 119 -2.99 -14.63 -4.61
C ALA A 119 -2.63 -15.27 -3.26
N TRP A 120 -3.62 -15.66 -2.46
CA TRP A 120 -3.43 -16.34 -1.18
C TRP A 120 -2.65 -17.63 -1.31
N TYR A 121 -2.97 -18.44 -2.30
CA TYR A 121 -2.27 -19.72 -2.53
C TYR A 121 -0.96 -19.56 -3.31
N ALA A 122 -0.80 -18.50 -4.09
CA ALA A 122 0.39 -18.30 -4.90
C ALA A 122 1.60 -17.78 -4.11
N ALA A 123 1.38 -16.92 -3.12
CA ALA A 123 2.45 -16.26 -2.40
C ALA A 123 2.20 -16.29 -0.88
N LYS A 124 3.06 -16.99 -0.13
CA LYS A 124 2.86 -17.18 1.33
C LYS A 124 3.07 -15.93 2.18
N ASN A 125 3.95 -15.04 1.76
CA ASN A 125 4.40 -13.91 2.58
C ASN A 125 4.04 -12.53 2.00
N THR A 126 3.58 -12.46 0.74
CA THR A 126 3.24 -11.20 0.11
C THR A 126 1.90 -10.68 0.61
N PRO A 127 1.81 -9.43 1.09
CA PRO A 127 0.56 -8.80 1.47
C PRO A 127 -0.45 -8.78 0.32
N ILE A 128 -1.74 -8.87 0.67
CA ILE A 128 -2.84 -8.83 -0.30
C ILE A 128 -3.82 -7.74 0.13
N VAL A 129 -4.04 -6.78 -0.74
CA VAL A 129 -5.06 -5.73 -0.59
C VAL A 129 -6.26 -6.09 -1.45
N VAL A 130 -7.44 -6.10 -0.86
CA VAL A 130 -8.69 -6.45 -1.54
C VAL A 130 -9.61 -5.24 -1.62
N ALA A 131 -10.18 -4.98 -2.81
CA ALA A 131 -11.15 -3.89 -2.97
C ALA A 131 -12.56 -4.33 -2.53
N THR A 132 -12.90 -5.59 -2.78
CA THR A 132 -14.18 -6.16 -2.40
C THR A 132 -14.03 -7.66 -2.17
N ILE A 133 -14.20 -8.09 -0.94
CA ILE A 133 -14.19 -9.51 -0.60
C ILE A 133 -15.49 -9.89 0.11
N LEU A 134 -15.99 -11.07 -0.21
CA LEU A 134 -17.14 -11.66 0.47
C LEU A 134 -16.65 -12.44 1.68
N ASP A 135 -17.24 -12.18 2.85
CA ASP A 135 -17.09 -12.97 4.08
C ASP A 135 -15.65 -13.44 4.38
N PRO A 136 -14.70 -12.50 4.54
CA PRO A 136 -13.28 -12.85 4.64
C PRO A 136 -12.93 -13.66 5.90
N VAL A 137 -13.78 -13.66 6.91
CA VAL A 137 -13.64 -14.49 8.13
C VAL A 137 -14.00 -15.93 7.83
N GLU A 138 -15.12 -16.18 7.13
CA GLU A 138 -15.56 -17.52 6.73
C GLU A 138 -14.57 -18.18 5.75
N LEU A 139 -13.88 -17.36 4.96
CA LEU A 139 -12.84 -17.81 4.03
C LEU A 139 -11.45 -17.97 4.67
N ASP A 140 -11.34 -17.82 5.97
CA ASP A 140 -10.07 -17.86 6.72
C ASP A 140 -9.00 -16.86 6.23
N PHE A 141 -9.39 -15.83 5.50
CA PHE A 141 -8.47 -14.77 5.05
C PHE A 141 -8.09 -13.82 6.17
N VAL A 142 -8.99 -13.63 7.12
CA VAL A 142 -8.75 -12.79 8.29
C VAL A 142 -9.35 -13.45 9.55
N LYS A 143 -8.75 -13.17 10.71
CA LYS A 143 -9.25 -13.71 12.00
C LYS A 143 -10.51 -13.00 12.47
N SER A 144 -10.59 -11.69 12.21
CA SER A 144 -11.76 -10.85 12.45
C SER A 144 -11.66 -9.59 11.61
N LEU A 145 -12.77 -8.88 11.39
CA LEU A 145 -12.78 -7.61 10.66
C LEU A 145 -12.01 -6.51 11.39
N ALA A 146 -12.10 -6.47 12.73
CA ALA A 146 -11.42 -5.47 13.54
C ALA A 146 -9.91 -5.72 13.66
N ARG A 147 -9.49 -6.97 13.60
CA ARG A 147 -8.08 -7.39 13.69
C ARG A 147 -7.82 -8.53 12.72
N PRO A 148 -7.53 -8.21 11.46
CA PRO A 148 -7.29 -9.22 10.42
C PRO A 148 -6.28 -10.29 10.83
N GLY A 149 -5.15 -9.91 11.42
CA GLY A 149 -4.15 -10.82 11.97
C GLY A 149 -3.50 -11.74 10.94
N THR A 150 -3.63 -11.43 9.65
CA THR A 150 -3.05 -12.13 8.51
C THR A 150 -2.44 -11.11 7.54
N ARG A 151 -2.06 -11.56 6.36
CA ARG A 151 -1.51 -10.71 5.29
C ARG A 151 -2.57 -10.13 4.35
N VAL A 152 -3.85 -10.31 4.63
CA VAL A 152 -4.97 -9.76 3.85
C VAL A 152 -5.55 -8.55 4.57
N THR A 153 -5.76 -7.48 3.83
CA THR A 153 -6.47 -6.28 4.29
C THR A 153 -7.33 -5.71 3.16
N GLY A 154 -8.26 -4.83 3.48
CA GLY A 154 -9.11 -4.17 2.47
C GLY A 154 -10.54 -3.99 2.91
N VAL A 155 -11.47 -4.08 1.97
CA VAL A 155 -12.90 -3.82 2.17
C VAL A 155 -13.71 -5.10 1.97
N THR A 156 -14.74 -5.28 2.79
CA THR A 156 -15.73 -6.37 2.65
C THR A 156 -17.13 -5.80 2.48
N THR A 157 -17.99 -6.55 1.78
CA THR A 157 -19.40 -6.17 1.55
C THR A 157 -20.36 -6.70 2.61
N MET A 158 -19.91 -7.57 3.53
CA MET A 158 -20.72 -8.19 4.60
C MET A 158 -22.06 -8.78 4.08
N ASN A 159 -22.03 -9.39 2.91
CA ASN A 159 -23.26 -9.81 2.20
C ASN A 159 -24.07 -10.86 2.95
N SER A 160 -23.44 -11.81 3.65
CA SER A 160 -24.13 -12.88 4.36
C SER A 160 -25.04 -12.33 5.46
N GLU A 161 -24.55 -11.41 6.28
CA GLU A 161 -25.34 -10.77 7.34
C GLU A 161 -26.50 -9.94 6.76
N LEU A 162 -26.22 -9.19 5.69
CA LEU A 162 -27.23 -8.34 5.04
C LEU A 162 -28.30 -9.16 4.32
N THR A 163 -27.98 -10.35 3.81
CA THR A 163 -28.94 -11.18 3.08
C THR A 163 -30.07 -11.66 3.98
N THR A 164 -29.75 -12.11 5.20
CA THR A 164 -30.75 -12.49 6.20
C THR A 164 -31.68 -11.31 6.53
N LYS A 165 -31.12 -10.13 6.77
CA LYS A 165 -31.92 -8.94 7.08
C LYS A 165 -32.79 -8.48 5.92
N ARG A 166 -32.29 -8.56 4.68
CA ARG A 166 -33.09 -8.26 3.47
C ARG A 166 -34.28 -9.21 3.37
N LEU A 167 -34.10 -10.50 3.65
CA LEU A 167 -35.18 -11.48 3.63
C LEU A 167 -36.23 -11.23 4.72
N GLU A 168 -35.80 -10.87 5.93
CA GLU A 168 -36.69 -10.44 7.01
C GLU A 168 -37.57 -9.24 6.59
N LEU A 169 -36.92 -8.18 6.09
CA LEU A 169 -37.62 -6.98 5.62
C LEU A 169 -38.60 -7.28 4.46
N LEU A 170 -38.21 -8.16 3.53
CA LEU A 170 -39.07 -8.58 2.44
C LEU A 170 -40.34 -9.29 2.99
N LYS A 171 -40.17 -10.17 3.98
CA LYS A 171 -41.28 -10.88 4.64
C LYS A 171 -42.21 -9.94 5.43
N GLU A 172 -41.63 -8.93 6.08
CA GLU A 172 -42.41 -7.88 6.77
C GLU A 172 -43.20 -7.01 5.79
N THR A 173 -42.59 -6.70 4.64
CA THR A 173 -43.18 -5.80 3.62
C THR A 173 -44.30 -6.47 2.81
N ILE A 174 -44.21 -7.79 2.61
CA ILE A 174 -45.17 -8.55 1.80
C ILE A 174 -45.83 -9.60 2.69
N PRO A 175 -47.01 -9.29 3.25
CA PRO A 175 -47.78 -10.25 4.09
C PRO A 175 -48.12 -11.50 3.27
N GLY A 176 -47.85 -12.69 3.85
CA GLY A 176 -48.18 -13.96 3.22
C GLY A 176 -47.14 -14.46 2.21
N LEU A 177 -45.95 -13.83 2.10
CA LEU A 177 -44.85 -14.31 1.30
C LEU A 177 -44.41 -15.72 1.72
N GLN A 178 -44.55 -16.71 0.82
CA GLN A 178 -44.21 -18.11 1.07
C GLN A 178 -43.03 -18.62 0.25
N ARG A 179 -42.70 -18.00 -0.88
CA ARG A 179 -41.63 -18.44 -1.76
C ARG A 179 -40.86 -17.24 -2.31
N VAL A 180 -39.54 -17.35 -2.27
CA VAL A 180 -38.60 -16.35 -2.81
C VAL A 180 -37.63 -17.05 -3.74
N GLY A 181 -37.50 -16.55 -4.95
CA GLY A 181 -36.44 -16.95 -5.88
C GLY A 181 -35.17 -16.15 -5.60
N VAL A 182 -34.02 -16.83 -5.60
CA VAL A 182 -32.71 -16.21 -5.54
C VAL A 182 -32.00 -16.47 -6.86
N VAL A 183 -31.48 -15.41 -7.48
CA VAL A 183 -30.76 -15.44 -8.77
C VAL A 183 -29.32 -15.02 -8.57
#